data_d824c88bab1cfeb3c850b6a809fbc489
#
_entry.id   d824c88bab1cfeb3c850b6a809fbc489
#
_cell.length_a   1.000
_cell.length_b   1.000
_cell.length_c   1.000
_cell.angle_alpha   90.00
_cell.angle_beta   90.00
_cell.angle_gamma   90.00
#
_symmetry.space_group_name_H-M   'P 1'
#
loop_
_entity.id
_entity.type
_entity.pdbx_description
1 polymer ?
#
loop_
_entity_poly.entity_id
_entity_poly.type
_entity_poly.pdbx_seq_one_letter_code
_entity_poly.pdbx_strand_id
1 'polypeptide(L)'
;MIKALRNRILIERRRVLEYFAEWKIRKNKVLWANLQEYLKKTKSTGCGYIDYWYLYDYVRKNKPVEILECGTGVTTLIMATALLELEGEGHKVGRITSMDSHREYLDMSRDLLPEPLKKYVDFHCSDLMEDFFSIYRGIRYKDIPNREYDFVFTDGPDYKSSLDDMLTFDFDFLYLLQKTEHPIAGMVDKRVSTCYVMQQLLGTDRVKYDPVAHLGFIKPSTKNDLLTIDTVTPSLTFSDSFRAICPTKLIYSRK
;
A
#
# COMPACT_ATOMS: atom_id res chain seq x y z
N MET A 1 25.28 16.64 -13.78
CA MET A 1 26.06 15.39 -13.76
C MET A 1 25.74 14.54 -12.52
N ILE A 2 25.91 14.98 -11.29
CA ILE A 2 25.69 14.21 -10.03
C ILE A 2 24.25 13.68 -9.92
N LYS A 3 23.21 14.48 -10.24
CA LYS A 3 21.80 14.06 -10.18
C LYS A 3 21.50 12.91 -11.16
N ALA A 4 22.04 12.98 -12.38
CA ALA A 4 21.86 11.91 -13.38
C ALA A 4 22.54 10.61 -12.95
N LEU A 5 23.76 10.70 -12.40
CA LEU A 5 24.48 9.53 -11.87
C LEU A 5 23.70 8.88 -10.70
N ARG A 6 23.21 9.69 -9.77
CA ARG A 6 22.40 9.19 -8.64
C ARG A 6 21.14 8.48 -9.12
N ASN A 7 20.41 9.05 -10.07
CA ASN A 7 19.21 8.42 -10.62
C ASN A 7 19.55 7.09 -11.31
N ARG A 8 20.64 7.04 -12.05
CA ARG A 8 21.11 5.79 -12.69
C ARG A 8 21.42 4.70 -11.65
N ILE A 9 22.10 5.07 -10.57
CA ILE A 9 22.40 4.13 -9.47
C ILE A 9 21.10 3.60 -8.84
N LEU A 10 20.10 4.45 -8.60
CA LEU A 10 18.82 4.01 -8.04
C LEU A 10 18.09 3.05 -8.99
N ILE A 11 18.08 3.33 -10.28
CA ILE A 11 17.49 2.46 -11.31
C ILE A 11 18.16 1.08 -11.30
N GLU A 12 19.49 1.03 -11.32
CA GLU A 12 20.20 -0.24 -11.31
C GLU A 12 19.99 -1.02 -10.00
N ARG A 13 19.98 -0.34 -8.87
CA ARG A 13 19.65 -0.98 -7.57
C ARG A 13 18.23 -1.55 -7.56
N ARG A 14 17.26 -0.82 -8.16
CA ARG A 14 15.89 -1.33 -8.29
C ARG A 14 15.84 -2.58 -9.18
N ARG A 15 16.54 -2.60 -10.31
CA ARG A 15 16.61 -3.78 -11.19
C ARG A 15 17.15 -5.02 -10.46
N VAL A 16 18.22 -4.84 -9.68
CA VAL A 16 18.78 -5.92 -8.87
C VAL A 16 17.78 -6.39 -7.82
N LEU A 17 17.08 -5.47 -7.15
CA LEU A 17 16.08 -5.79 -6.15
C LEU A 17 14.89 -6.52 -6.79
N GLU A 18 14.42 -6.09 -7.97
CA GLU A 18 13.35 -6.73 -8.73
C GLU A 18 13.70 -8.18 -9.08
N TYR A 19 14.91 -8.40 -9.62
CA TYR A 19 15.41 -9.76 -9.90
C TYR A 19 15.48 -10.63 -8.64
N PHE A 20 15.97 -10.07 -7.53
CA PHE A 20 16.03 -10.78 -6.26
C PHE A 20 14.63 -11.13 -5.73
N ALA A 21 13.68 -10.19 -5.81
CA ALA A 21 12.29 -10.41 -5.40
C ALA A 21 11.64 -11.52 -6.24
N GLU A 22 11.81 -11.47 -7.58
CA GLU A 22 11.35 -12.53 -8.47
C GLU A 22 11.94 -13.88 -8.09
N TRP A 23 13.25 -13.97 -7.87
CA TRP A 23 13.90 -15.19 -7.44
C TRP A 23 13.35 -15.73 -6.11
N LYS A 24 13.03 -14.84 -5.15
CA LYS A 24 12.39 -15.22 -3.88
C LYS A 24 11.02 -15.84 -4.11
N ILE A 25 10.18 -15.22 -4.95
CA ILE A 25 8.83 -15.71 -5.27
C ILE A 25 8.91 -17.05 -6.01
N ARG A 26 9.85 -17.21 -6.95
CA ARG A 26 10.06 -18.47 -7.70
C ARG A 26 10.39 -19.67 -6.81
N LYS A 27 10.98 -19.47 -5.63
CA LYS A 27 11.24 -20.54 -4.66
C LYS A 27 9.95 -21.17 -4.12
N ASN A 28 8.88 -20.40 -4.05
CA ASN A 28 7.56 -20.89 -3.72
C ASN A 28 6.86 -21.35 -5.00
N LYS A 29 6.90 -22.65 -5.30
CA LYS A 29 6.40 -23.21 -6.57
C LYS A 29 4.89 -22.95 -6.76
N VAL A 30 4.11 -23.02 -5.68
CA VAL A 30 2.66 -22.82 -5.73
C VAL A 30 2.35 -21.34 -6.00
N LEU A 31 2.95 -20.44 -5.24
CA LEU A 31 2.80 -18.99 -5.46
C LEU A 31 3.24 -18.61 -6.88
N TRP A 32 4.39 -19.12 -7.33
CA TRP A 32 4.91 -18.84 -8.68
C TRP A 32 3.95 -19.28 -9.77
N ALA A 33 3.44 -20.51 -9.69
CA ALA A 33 2.51 -21.05 -10.70
C ALA A 33 1.22 -20.23 -10.76
N ASN A 34 0.61 -19.94 -9.61
CA ASN A 34 -0.61 -19.13 -9.54
C ASN A 34 -0.37 -17.69 -10.06
N LEU A 35 0.76 -17.09 -9.70
CA LEU A 35 1.14 -15.75 -10.16
C LEU A 35 1.31 -15.71 -11.67
N GLN A 36 2.02 -16.67 -12.27
CA GLN A 36 2.21 -16.71 -13.72
C GLN A 36 0.88 -16.90 -14.46
N GLU A 37 -0.02 -17.73 -13.95
CA GLU A 37 -1.33 -17.94 -14.56
C GLU A 37 -2.21 -16.68 -14.45
N TYR A 38 -2.17 -16.00 -13.31
CA TYR A 38 -2.87 -14.73 -13.10
C TYR A 38 -2.34 -13.64 -14.04
N LEU A 39 -1.01 -13.47 -14.13
CA LEU A 39 -0.36 -12.45 -14.96
C LEU A 39 -0.63 -12.60 -16.46
N LYS A 40 -0.90 -13.82 -16.95
CA LYS A 40 -1.28 -14.05 -18.37
C LYS A 40 -2.66 -13.49 -18.71
N LYS A 41 -3.54 -13.35 -17.73
CA LYS A 41 -4.96 -13.02 -17.94
C LYS A 41 -5.36 -11.64 -17.41
N THR A 42 -4.58 -11.11 -16.46
CA THR A 42 -4.88 -9.80 -15.84
C THR A 42 -4.55 -8.64 -16.78
N LYS A 43 -5.34 -7.58 -16.67
CA LYS A 43 -5.04 -6.26 -17.23
C LYS A 43 -4.40 -5.32 -16.19
N SER A 44 -4.20 -5.78 -14.94
CA SER A 44 -3.58 -4.99 -13.88
C SER A 44 -2.12 -4.72 -14.20
N THR A 45 -1.67 -3.48 -14.05
CA THR A 45 -0.33 -3.01 -14.47
C THR A 45 0.46 -2.32 -13.34
N GLY A 46 -0.08 -2.23 -12.13
CA GLY A 46 0.47 -1.37 -11.07
C GLY A 46 1.75 -1.89 -10.42
N CYS A 47 1.74 -3.12 -9.95
CA CYS A 47 2.76 -3.71 -9.09
C CYS A 47 3.80 -4.57 -9.84
N GLY A 48 4.96 -4.75 -9.21
CA GLY A 48 6.04 -5.62 -9.68
C GLY A 48 6.42 -6.69 -8.66
N TYR A 49 7.49 -7.46 -8.96
CA TYR A 49 7.93 -8.53 -8.06
C TYR A 49 8.41 -8.02 -6.69
N ILE A 50 8.93 -6.80 -6.62
CA ILE A 50 9.29 -6.15 -5.35
C ILE A 50 8.05 -6.05 -4.46
N ASP A 51 6.95 -5.50 -4.99
CA ASP A 51 5.71 -5.30 -4.26
C ASP A 51 5.14 -6.64 -3.78
N TYR A 52 5.10 -7.64 -4.68
CA TYR A 52 4.63 -8.99 -4.38
C TYR A 52 5.46 -9.66 -3.29
N TRP A 53 6.78 -9.56 -3.34
CA TRP A 53 7.65 -10.16 -2.33
C TRP A 53 7.50 -9.48 -0.98
N TYR A 54 7.48 -8.15 -0.93
CA TYR A 54 7.35 -7.41 0.33
C TYR A 54 5.99 -7.68 1.00
N LEU A 55 4.90 -7.71 0.24
CA LEU A 55 3.57 -8.05 0.76
C LEU A 55 3.51 -9.49 1.27
N TYR A 56 3.98 -10.45 0.47
CA TYR A 56 4.03 -11.84 0.87
C TYR A 56 4.81 -12.02 2.18
N ASP A 57 6.03 -11.50 2.23
CA ASP A 57 6.92 -11.58 3.40
C ASP A 57 6.30 -10.89 4.62
N TYR A 58 5.65 -9.74 4.41
CA TYR A 58 4.96 -9.02 5.48
C TYR A 58 3.83 -9.85 6.10
N VAL A 59 2.93 -10.38 5.28
CA VAL A 59 1.79 -11.20 5.75
C VAL A 59 2.30 -12.45 6.47
N ARG A 60 3.29 -13.12 5.89
CA ARG A 60 3.89 -14.32 6.49
C ARG A 60 4.52 -14.06 7.86
N LYS A 61 5.21 -12.93 8.04
CA LYS A 61 5.92 -12.59 9.28
C LYS A 61 5.00 -12.03 10.35
N ASN A 62 4.11 -11.12 9.97
CA ASN A 62 3.32 -10.35 10.93
C ASN A 62 1.94 -10.96 11.19
N LYS A 63 1.45 -11.84 10.30
CA LYS A 63 0.20 -12.61 10.45
C LYS A 63 -1.00 -11.72 10.75
N PRO A 64 -1.25 -10.66 9.94
CA PRO A 64 -2.38 -9.76 10.18
C PRO A 64 -3.71 -10.51 10.13
N VAL A 65 -4.68 -10.06 10.93
CA VAL A 65 -6.00 -10.73 11.09
C VAL A 65 -7.05 -10.06 10.20
N GLU A 66 -7.04 -8.74 10.08
CA GLU A 66 -7.96 -8.01 9.21
C GLU A 66 -7.15 -7.08 8.30
N ILE A 67 -7.11 -7.42 7.02
CA ILE A 67 -6.34 -6.70 6.01
C ILE A 67 -7.29 -5.84 5.18
N LEU A 68 -7.01 -4.56 5.04
CA LEU A 68 -7.60 -3.73 3.99
C LEU A 68 -6.62 -3.60 2.83
N GLU A 69 -7.07 -3.97 1.64
CA GLU A 69 -6.39 -3.71 0.38
C GLU A 69 -7.13 -2.62 -0.37
N CYS A 70 -6.47 -1.50 -0.61
CA CYS A 70 -6.96 -0.41 -1.43
C CYS A 70 -6.37 -0.55 -2.84
N GLY A 71 -7.20 -0.93 -3.81
CA GLY A 71 -6.79 -1.32 -5.17
C GLY A 71 -6.66 -2.84 -5.30
N THR A 72 -7.64 -3.47 -5.97
CA THR A 72 -7.67 -4.92 -6.18
C THR A 72 -6.72 -5.37 -7.30
N GLY A 73 -6.20 -6.58 -7.22
CA GLY A 73 -5.39 -7.12 -8.33
C GLY A 73 -4.50 -8.31 -7.98
N VAL A 74 -3.31 -8.31 -8.53
CA VAL A 74 -2.30 -9.36 -8.29
C VAL A 74 -1.90 -9.44 -6.81
N THR A 75 -1.89 -8.32 -6.12
CA THR A 75 -1.56 -8.23 -4.69
C THR A 75 -2.56 -8.98 -3.81
N THR A 76 -3.83 -9.01 -4.21
CA THR A 76 -4.87 -9.86 -3.58
C THR A 76 -4.46 -11.34 -3.62
N LEU A 77 -4.03 -11.85 -4.79
CA LEU A 77 -3.53 -13.22 -4.95
C LEU A 77 -2.33 -13.49 -4.03
N ILE A 78 -1.39 -12.56 -3.95
CA ILE A 78 -0.16 -12.68 -3.15
C ILE A 78 -0.51 -12.82 -1.66
N MET A 79 -1.32 -11.91 -1.13
CA MET A 79 -1.71 -11.92 0.28
C MET A 79 -2.57 -13.15 0.62
N ALA A 80 -3.53 -13.50 -0.23
CA ALA A 80 -4.37 -14.68 -0.02
C ALA A 80 -3.55 -15.99 -0.04
N THR A 81 -2.52 -16.08 -0.90
CA THR A 81 -1.60 -17.23 -0.89
C THR A 81 -0.81 -17.32 0.42
N ALA A 82 -0.34 -16.19 0.94
CA ALA A 82 0.36 -16.16 2.22
C ALA A 82 -0.55 -16.60 3.38
N LEU A 83 -1.83 -16.21 3.37
CA LEU A 83 -2.82 -16.66 4.36
C LEU A 83 -3.10 -18.17 4.25
N LEU A 84 -3.24 -18.71 3.04
CA LEU A 84 -3.44 -20.15 2.82
C LEU A 84 -2.28 -20.97 3.43
N GLU A 85 -1.05 -20.52 3.22
CA GLU A 85 0.11 -21.20 3.77
C GLU A 85 0.18 -21.13 5.29
N LEU A 86 -0.15 -19.96 5.87
CA LEU A 86 -0.23 -19.80 7.33
C LEU A 86 -1.29 -20.74 7.93
N GLU A 87 -2.45 -20.88 7.29
CA GLU A 87 -3.47 -21.84 7.73
C GLU A 87 -2.95 -23.28 7.66
N GLY A 88 -2.27 -23.64 6.57
CA GLY A 88 -1.66 -24.96 6.40
C GLY A 88 -0.58 -25.29 7.45
N GLU A 89 0.04 -24.27 8.04
CA GLU A 89 1.00 -24.37 9.15
C GLU A 89 0.30 -24.37 10.53
N GLY A 90 -1.03 -24.34 10.57
CA GLY A 90 -1.81 -24.37 11.81
C GLY A 90 -1.94 -23.02 12.51
N HIS A 91 -1.62 -21.90 11.82
CA HIS A 91 -1.87 -20.57 12.36
C HIS A 91 -3.31 -20.14 12.18
N LYS A 92 -3.83 -19.34 13.14
CA LYS A 92 -5.05 -18.59 12.91
C LYS A 92 -4.77 -17.57 11.80
N VAL A 93 -5.60 -17.56 10.77
CA VAL A 93 -5.42 -16.68 9.62
C VAL A 93 -6.50 -15.60 9.57
N GLY A 94 -6.14 -14.52 8.90
CA GLY A 94 -6.99 -13.36 8.72
C GLY A 94 -7.83 -13.39 7.46
N ARG A 95 -8.42 -12.24 7.16
CA ARG A 95 -9.21 -11.96 5.94
C ARG A 95 -8.70 -10.71 5.26
N ILE A 96 -8.97 -10.62 3.97
CA ILE A 96 -8.67 -9.48 3.12
C ILE A 96 -9.99 -8.85 2.69
N THR A 97 -10.17 -7.57 2.99
CA THR A 97 -11.17 -6.74 2.31
C THR A 97 -10.46 -6.08 1.14
N SER A 98 -10.70 -6.55 -0.08
CA SER A 98 -10.10 -6.01 -1.30
C SER A 98 -11.07 -5.04 -1.95
N MET A 99 -10.66 -3.78 -2.07
CA MET A 99 -11.51 -2.68 -2.53
C MET A 99 -11.07 -2.14 -3.88
N ASP A 100 -12.04 -1.77 -4.69
CA ASP A 100 -11.82 -0.97 -5.91
C ASP A 100 -13.03 -0.08 -6.19
N SER A 101 -12.84 1.01 -6.90
CA SER A 101 -13.92 1.86 -7.38
C SER A 101 -14.53 1.36 -8.70
N HIS A 102 -13.83 0.48 -9.40
CA HIS A 102 -14.26 -0.07 -10.68
C HIS A 102 -14.68 -1.54 -10.54
N ARG A 103 -15.96 -1.80 -10.72
CA ARG A 103 -16.54 -3.15 -10.64
C ARG A 103 -15.82 -4.17 -11.53
N GLU A 104 -15.42 -3.75 -12.72
CA GLU A 104 -14.73 -4.61 -13.67
C GLU A 104 -13.40 -5.18 -13.17
N TYR A 105 -12.62 -4.39 -12.41
CA TYR A 105 -11.37 -4.87 -11.80
C TYR A 105 -11.62 -5.85 -10.67
N LEU A 106 -12.65 -5.59 -9.84
CA LEU A 106 -13.06 -6.53 -8.79
C LEU A 106 -13.52 -7.87 -9.35
N ASP A 107 -14.38 -7.83 -10.36
CA ASP A 107 -14.92 -9.04 -10.99
C ASP A 107 -13.78 -9.82 -11.67
N MET A 108 -12.90 -9.15 -12.40
CA MET A 108 -11.71 -9.77 -12.98
C MET A 108 -10.80 -10.39 -11.91
N SER A 109 -10.54 -9.69 -10.81
CA SER A 109 -9.69 -10.18 -9.73
C SER A 109 -10.31 -11.40 -9.05
N ARG A 110 -11.63 -11.38 -8.81
CA ARG A 110 -12.39 -12.51 -8.25
C ARG A 110 -12.36 -13.74 -9.16
N ASP A 111 -12.53 -13.54 -10.48
CA ASP A 111 -12.58 -14.62 -11.46
C ASP A 111 -11.21 -15.27 -11.66
N LEU A 112 -10.14 -14.47 -11.60
CA LEU A 112 -8.76 -14.94 -11.74
C LEU A 112 -8.20 -15.57 -10.45
N LEU A 113 -8.83 -15.29 -9.29
CA LEU A 113 -8.36 -15.84 -8.03
C LEU A 113 -8.63 -17.34 -7.95
N PRO A 114 -7.61 -18.20 -7.68
CA PRO A 114 -7.80 -19.62 -7.48
C PRO A 114 -8.84 -19.94 -6.40
N GLU A 115 -9.68 -20.95 -6.64
CA GLU A 115 -10.80 -21.29 -5.76
C GLU A 115 -10.42 -21.45 -4.27
N PRO A 116 -9.29 -22.12 -3.92
CA PRO A 116 -8.89 -22.26 -2.52
C PRO A 116 -8.57 -20.93 -1.81
N LEU A 117 -8.31 -19.88 -2.57
CA LEU A 117 -7.93 -18.56 -2.05
C LEU A 117 -9.15 -17.65 -1.81
N LYS A 118 -10.27 -17.91 -2.50
CA LYS A 118 -11.47 -17.06 -2.43
C LYS A 118 -12.03 -16.93 -1.02
N LYS A 119 -11.89 -17.95 -0.19
CA LYS A 119 -12.36 -17.93 1.20
C LYS A 119 -11.69 -16.87 2.09
N TYR A 120 -10.51 -16.36 1.67
CA TYR A 120 -9.78 -15.33 2.43
C TYR A 120 -10.12 -13.91 1.98
N VAL A 121 -10.88 -13.71 0.89
CA VAL A 121 -11.06 -12.41 0.26
C VAL A 121 -12.52 -12.02 0.15
N ASP A 122 -12.86 -10.88 0.71
CA ASP A 122 -14.13 -10.20 0.53
C ASP A 122 -13.91 -9.02 -0.44
N PHE A 123 -14.46 -9.11 -1.65
CA PHE A 123 -14.37 -8.06 -2.66
C PHE A 123 -15.45 -7.00 -2.46
N HIS A 124 -15.06 -5.75 -2.38
CA HIS A 124 -15.95 -4.64 -2.07
C HIS A 124 -15.78 -3.48 -3.06
N CYS A 125 -16.85 -3.16 -3.81
CA CYS A 125 -16.88 -2.02 -4.71
C CYS A 125 -17.39 -0.80 -3.97
N SER A 126 -16.67 0.32 -4.04
CA SER A 126 -17.07 1.56 -3.39
C SER A 126 -16.73 2.76 -4.26
N ASP A 127 -17.65 3.72 -4.33
CA ASP A 127 -17.35 5.03 -4.88
C ASP A 127 -16.22 5.70 -4.09
N LEU A 128 -15.63 6.71 -4.71
CA LEU A 128 -14.61 7.55 -4.10
C LEU A 128 -15.23 8.82 -3.52
N MET A 129 -14.60 9.34 -2.48
CA MET A 129 -14.92 10.65 -1.93
C MET A 129 -13.67 11.39 -1.49
N GLU A 130 -13.74 12.70 -1.49
CA GLU A 130 -12.74 13.55 -0.86
C GLU A 130 -12.98 13.61 0.65
N ASP A 131 -11.91 13.64 1.41
CA ASP A 131 -11.94 13.82 2.85
C ASP A 131 -10.80 14.72 3.30
N PHE A 132 -10.91 15.29 4.50
CA PHE A 132 -10.00 16.31 5.00
C PHE A 132 -9.52 15.97 6.42
N PHE A 133 -8.24 16.20 6.64
CA PHE A 133 -7.67 16.22 7.98
C PHE A 133 -6.80 17.48 8.11
N SER A 134 -7.22 18.43 8.94
CA SER A 134 -6.57 19.75 9.02
C SER A 134 -6.50 20.40 7.63
N ILE A 135 -5.30 20.68 7.14
CA ILE A 135 -5.08 21.28 5.81
C ILE A 135 -4.92 20.23 4.69
N TYR A 136 -4.86 18.95 5.04
CA TYR A 136 -4.64 17.88 4.07
C TYR A 136 -5.95 17.41 3.47
N ARG A 137 -6.05 17.44 2.15
CA ARG A 137 -7.15 16.93 1.35
C ARG A 137 -6.70 15.64 0.67
N GLY A 138 -7.45 14.55 0.85
CA GLY A 138 -7.17 13.26 0.25
C GLY A 138 -8.41 12.61 -0.33
N ILE A 139 -8.21 11.49 -1.01
CA ILE A 139 -9.27 10.67 -1.57
C ILE A 139 -9.28 9.32 -0.86
N ARG A 140 -10.47 8.82 -0.59
CA ARG A 140 -10.70 7.49 -0.01
C ARG A 140 -11.92 6.82 -0.61
N TYR A 141 -12.04 5.53 -0.34
CA TYR A 141 -13.29 4.82 -0.55
C TYR A 141 -14.37 5.34 0.41
N LYS A 142 -15.57 5.56 -0.13
CA LYS A 142 -16.71 6.07 0.63
C LYS A 142 -17.17 5.06 1.67
N ASP A 143 -17.35 3.82 1.25
CA ASP A 143 -17.98 2.75 2.01
C ASP A 143 -16.96 1.64 2.36
N ILE A 144 -15.98 1.97 3.23
CA ILE A 144 -15.06 0.97 3.77
C ILE A 144 -15.83 0.13 4.81
N PRO A 145 -15.87 -1.21 4.68
CA PRO A 145 -16.52 -2.07 5.67
C PRO A 145 -15.99 -1.84 7.07
N ASN A 146 -16.88 -1.78 8.05
CA ASN A 146 -16.52 -1.56 9.45
C ASN A 146 -15.93 -2.85 10.05
N ARG A 147 -14.59 -2.94 10.07
CA ARG A 147 -13.81 -4.04 10.64
C ARG A 147 -12.61 -3.49 11.42
N GLU A 148 -12.05 -4.31 12.26
CA GLU A 148 -10.84 -3.96 13.03
C GLU A 148 -9.57 -4.27 12.22
N TYR A 149 -9.30 -3.47 11.18
CA TYR A 149 -8.13 -3.64 10.33
C TYR A 149 -6.84 -3.39 11.10
N ASP A 150 -5.91 -4.33 11.04
CA ASP A 150 -4.57 -4.24 11.64
C ASP A 150 -3.47 -4.02 10.60
N PHE A 151 -3.80 -4.21 9.31
CA PHE A 151 -2.90 -3.90 8.20
C PHE A 151 -3.64 -3.30 7.02
N VAL A 152 -3.07 -2.25 6.42
CA VAL A 152 -3.59 -1.59 5.21
C VAL A 152 -2.52 -1.59 4.13
N PHE A 153 -2.85 -2.13 2.96
CA PHE A 153 -2.06 -1.98 1.75
C PHE A 153 -2.72 -0.98 0.81
N THR A 154 -1.97 0.04 0.40
CA THR A 154 -2.47 1.13 -0.45
C THR A 154 -1.79 1.11 -1.81
N ASP A 155 -2.50 0.66 -2.85
CA ASP A 155 -2.16 0.76 -4.28
C ASP A 155 -3.32 1.37 -5.10
N GLY A 156 -4.37 1.77 -4.47
CA GLY A 156 -5.58 2.45 -4.92
C GLY A 156 -6.13 3.33 -3.79
N PRO A 157 -7.16 4.09 -4.05
CA PRO A 157 -7.76 4.44 -5.35
C PRO A 157 -6.92 5.42 -6.16
N ASP A 158 -7.45 5.89 -7.32
CA ASP A 158 -6.90 7.08 -7.95
C ASP A 158 -7.07 8.28 -7.01
N TYR A 159 -5.95 8.93 -6.70
CA TYR A 159 -5.91 10.08 -5.76
C TYR A 159 -5.99 11.44 -6.47
N LYS A 160 -6.48 11.44 -7.72
CA LYS A 160 -6.78 12.67 -8.46
C LYS A 160 -8.16 13.17 -8.09
N SER A 161 -8.25 14.42 -7.63
CA SER A 161 -9.52 15.05 -7.30
C SER A 161 -10.41 15.21 -8.54
N SER A 162 -11.68 14.86 -8.39
CA SER A 162 -12.68 15.09 -9.44
C SER A 162 -13.17 16.56 -9.52
N LEU A 163 -12.84 17.38 -8.52
CA LEU A 163 -13.28 18.79 -8.45
C LEU A 163 -12.35 19.73 -9.22
N ASP A 164 -11.06 19.49 -9.19
CA ASP A 164 -10.06 20.42 -9.71
C ASP A 164 -8.87 19.73 -10.39
N ASP A 165 -8.96 18.43 -10.65
CA ASP A 165 -7.90 17.60 -11.26
C ASP A 165 -6.56 17.58 -10.49
N MET A 166 -6.51 18.11 -9.27
CA MET A 166 -5.30 18.12 -8.45
C MET A 166 -4.97 16.73 -7.92
N LEU A 167 -3.68 16.40 -7.92
CA LEU A 167 -3.21 15.21 -7.23
C LEU A 167 -3.20 15.45 -5.72
N THR A 168 -3.83 14.55 -4.99
CA THR A 168 -3.97 14.59 -3.54
C THR A 168 -3.15 13.45 -2.89
N PHE A 169 -3.69 12.74 -1.92
CA PHE A 169 -3.11 11.54 -1.32
C PHE A 169 -4.21 10.53 -0.96
N ASP A 170 -3.83 9.28 -0.72
CA ASP A 170 -4.76 8.24 -0.29
C ASP A 170 -5.10 8.41 1.19
N PHE A 171 -6.35 8.69 1.46
CA PHE A 171 -6.82 9.04 2.80
C PHE A 171 -7.29 7.81 3.61
N ASP A 172 -7.41 6.63 2.99
CA ASP A 172 -7.99 5.44 3.60
C ASP A 172 -7.31 5.04 4.91
N PHE A 173 -5.98 4.99 4.92
CA PHE A 173 -5.21 4.69 6.14
C PHE A 173 -5.49 5.69 7.26
N LEU A 174 -5.48 6.98 6.94
CA LEU A 174 -5.73 8.04 7.93
C LEU A 174 -7.16 7.99 8.45
N TYR A 175 -8.13 7.71 7.57
CA TYR A 175 -9.54 7.55 7.95
C TYR A 175 -9.72 6.41 8.96
N LEU A 176 -9.09 5.26 8.73
CA LEU A 176 -9.14 4.14 9.66
C LEU A 176 -8.44 4.47 10.98
N LEU A 177 -7.27 5.10 10.89
CA LEU A 177 -6.50 5.49 12.08
C LEU A 177 -7.27 6.42 13.02
N GLN A 178 -8.11 7.31 12.47
CA GLN A 178 -8.96 8.20 13.27
C GLN A 178 -10.09 7.46 13.99
N LYS A 179 -10.50 6.29 13.49
CA LYS A 179 -11.67 5.54 13.99
C LYS A 179 -11.34 4.39 14.93
N THR A 180 -10.10 3.96 14.96
CA THR A 180 -9.70 2.78 15.73
C THR A 180 -8.80 3.13 16.91
N GLU A 181 -8.92 2.32 17.97
CA GLU A 181 -8.06 2.39 19.15
C GLU A 181 -6.88 1.40 19.08
N HIS A 182 -6.99 0.37 18.25
CA HIS A 182 -5.91 -0.60 18.08
C HIS A 182 -4.89 -0.15 17.03
N PRO A 183 -3.64 -0.63 17.12
CA PRO A 183 -2.61 -0.23 16.16
C PRO A 183 -2.86 -0.78 14.75
N ILE A 184 -2.73 0.09 13.74
CA ILE A 184 -2.79 -0.27 12.33
C ILE A 184 -1.40 -0.05 11.72
N ALA A 185 -0.89 -1.07 11.01
CA ALA A 185 0.29 -0.94 10.17
C ALA A 185 -0.09 -0.69 8.71
N GLY A 186 0.82 -0.11 7.93
CA GLY A 186 0.55 0.15 6.52
C GLY A 186 1.73 -0.10 5.59
N MET A 187 1.41 -0.44 4.35
CA MET A 187 2.34 -0.44 3.22
C MET A 187 1.71 0.32 2.05
N VAL A 188 2.49 1.16 1.38
CA VAL A 188 2.02 2.09 0.35
C VAL A 188 2.86 1.91 -0.90
N ASP A 189 2.24 1.57 -2.04
CA ASP A 189 2.94 1.41 -3.31
C ASP A 189 3.10 2.74 -4.06
N LYS A 190 4.34 3.10 -4.40
CA LYS A 190 4.74 4.23 -5.29
C LYS A 190 4.14 5.61 -4.95
N ARG A 191 3.26 5.72 -3.98
CA ARG A 191 2.48 6.92 -3.64
C ARG A 191 3.25 7.82 -2.67
N VAL A 192 4.24 8.52 -3.20
CA VAL A 192 5.14 9.37 -2.40
C VAL A 192 4.38 10.48 -1.65
N SER A 193 3.32 11.02 -2.25
CA SER A 193 2.46 12.04 -1.60
C SER A 193 1.79 11.50 -0.34
N THR A 194 1.24 10.29 -0.40
CA THR A 194 0.64 9.61 0.75
C THR A 194 1.67 9.38 1.85
N CYS A 195 2.85 8.85 1.50
CA CYS A 195 3.95 8.68 2.46
C CYS A 195 4.37 9.99 3.12
N TYR A 196 4.36 11.08 2.35
CA TYR A 196 4.71 12.39 2.90
C TYR A 196 3.70 12.87 3.91
N VAL A 197 2.43 12.89 3.54
CA VAL A 197 1.38 13.31 4.46
C VAL A 197 1.44 12.46 5.73
N MET A 198 1.58 11.14 5.60
CA MET A 198 1.73 10.27 6.76
C MET A 198 2.98 10.60 7.59
N GLN A 199 4.10 11.00 6.97
CA GLN A 199 5.29 11.46 7.71
C GLN A 199 5.04 12.76 8.47
N GLN A 200 4.26 13.69 7.91
CA GLN A 200 3.89 14.91 8.63
C GLN A 200 2.98 14.62 9.82
N LEU A 201 2.09 13.64 9.68
CA LEU A 201 1.09 13.30 10.70
C LEU A 201 1.60 12.34 11.77
N LEU A 202 2.50 11.41 11.44
CA LEU A 202 2.97 10.35 12.34
C LEU A 202 4.48 10.46 12.66
N GLY A 203 5.19 11.35 11.99
CA GLY A 203 6.63 11.48 12.13
C GLY A 203 7.45 10.50 11.29
N THR A 204 8.70 10.89 11.03
CA THR A 204 9.64 10.11 10.20
C THR A 204 10.12 8.82 10.87
N ASP A 205 9.94 8.67 12.16
CA ASP A 205 10.29 7.44 12.89
C ASP A 205 9.27 6.33 12.65
N ARG A 206 8.01 6.68 12.38
CA ARG A 206 6.93 5.74 12.10
C ARG A 206 6.74 5.48 10.61
N VAL A 207 6.97 6.47 9.76
CA VAL A 207 6.75 6.36 8.31
C VAL A 207 8.06 6.46 7.56
N LYS A 208 8.36 5.44 6.77
CA LYS A 208 9.57 5.37 5.93
C LYS A 208 9.20 5.04 4.50
N TYR A 209 9.87 5.69 3.56
CA TYR A 209 9.78 5.37 2.14
C TYR A 209 11.12 4.84 1.65
N ASP A 210 11.10 3.69 0.99
CA ASP A 210 12.28 3.15 0.31
C ASP A 210 12.28 3.60 -1.16
N PRO A 211 13.20 4.48 -1.55
CA PRO A 211 13.25 4.98 -2.93
C PRO A 211 13.79 3.95 -3.94
N VAL A 212 14.32 2.82 -3.49
CA VAL A 212 14.74 1.71 -4.36
C VAL A 212 13.57 0.75 -4.59
N ALA A 213 12.89 0.37 -3.52
CA ALA A 213 11.68 -0.46 -3.60
C ALA A 213 10.49 0.32 -4.16
N HIS A 214 10.45 1.65 -4.03
CA HIS A 214 9.29 2.52 -4.25
C HIS A 214 8.12 2.16 -3.32
N LEU A 215 8.42 1.72 -2.11
CA LEU A 215 7.43 1.35 -1.10
C LEU A 215 7.53 2.25 0.13
N GLY A 216 6.38 2.64 0.62
CA GLY A 216 6.21 3.27 1.93
C GLY A 216 5.87 2.21 2.98
N PHE A 217 6.38 2.39 4.20
CA PHE A 217 6.12 1.53 5.34
C PHE A 217 5.66 2.38 6.51
N ILE A 218 4.50 2.05 7.07
CA ILE A 218 3.94 2.69 8.25
C ILE A 218 3.95 1.67 9.39
N LYS A 219 4.67 1.98 10.46
CA LYS A 219 4.69 1.13 11.65
C LYS A 219 3.30 1.09 12.31
N PRO A 220 2.98 0.04 13.09
CA PRO A 220 1.74 0.00 13.85
C PRO A 220 1.54 1.30 14.62
N SER A 221 0.45 2.00 14.34
CA SER A 221 0.13 3.33 14.85
C SER A 221 -1.34 3.41 15.22
N THR A 222 -1.66 4.26 16.19
CA THR A 222 -3.00 4.57 16.66
C THR A 222 -3.32 6.04 16.44
N LYS A 223 -4.55 6.47 16.65
CA LYS A 223 -4.92 7.90 16.60
C LYS A 223 -4.11 8.76 17.58
N ASN A 224 -3.63 8.18 18.69
CA ASN A 224 -2.84 8.89 19.70
C ASN A 224 -1.42 9.21 19.23
N ASP A 225 -0.98 8.57 18.14
CA ASP A 225 0.32 8.83 17.52
C ASP A 225 0.28 9.97 16.51
N LEU A 226 -0.92 10.51 16.21
CA LEU A 226 -1.08 11.66 15.33
C LEU A 226 -0.49 12.91 15.99
N LEU A 227 0.46 13.52 15.29
CA LEU A 227 1.10 14.76 15.75
C LEU A 227 0.12 15.92 15.63
N THR A 228 0.10 16.78 16.64
CA THR A 228 -0.64 18.04 16.60
C THR A 228 -0.03 18.95 15.53
N ILE A 229 -0.83 19.34 14.54
CA ILE A 229 -0.36 20.20 13.43
C ILE A 229 -0.55 21.67 13.80
N ASP A 230 0.03 22.10 14.90
CA ASP A 230 -0.05 23.52 15.32
C ASP A 230 0.91 24.44 14.54
N THR A 231 1.78 23.84 13.72
CA THR A 231 2.90 24.54 13.09
C THR A 231 2.98 24.38 11.56
N VAL A 232 1.94 23.87 10.91
CA VAL A 232 1.96 23.81 9.45
C VAL A 232 1.79 25.23 8.91
N THR A 233 2.89 25.80 8.46
CA THR A 233 2.85 27.09 7.77
C THR A 233 2.00 26.95 6.51
N PRO A 234 0.94 27.77 6.36
CA PRO A 234 0.03 27.72 5.20
C PRO A 234 0.70 27.98 3.83
N SER A 235 1.98 28.35 3.85
CA SER A 235 2.77 28.69 2.66
C SER A 235 3.39 27.49 1.94
N LEU A 236 3.31 26.28 2.51
CA LEU A 236 3.80 25.09 1.80
C LEU A 236 2.76 24.63 0.80
N THR A 237 2.97 24.93 -0.47
CA THR A 237 2.22 24.30 -1.55
C THR A 237 2.54 22.81 -1.58
N PHE A 238 1.58 21.99 -2.01
CA PHE A 238 1.77 20.54 -2.15
C PHE A 238 2.99 20.20 -3.04
N SER A 239 3.24 21.01 -4.06
CA SER A 239 4.38 20.90 -4.98
C SER A 239 5.72 21.13 -4.27
N ASP A 240 5.82 22.10 -3.37
CA ASP A 240 7.04 22.38 -2.59
C ASP A 240 7.29 21.28 -1.57
N SER A 241 6.23 20.80 -0.97
CA SER A 241 6.24 19.65 -0.09
C SER A 241 6.72 18.41 -0.82
N PHE A 242 6.20 18.12 -1.99
CA PHE A 242 6.61 17.00 -2.83
C PHE A 242 8.10 17.06 -3.23
N ARG A 243 8.61 18.27 -3.57
CA ARG A 243 10.03 18.49 -3.85
C ARG A 243 10.92 18.33 -2.62
N ALA A 244 10.43 18.72 -1.46
CA ALA A 244 11.18 18.58 -0.21
C ALA A 244 11.33 17.12 0.21
N ILE A 245 10.35 16.24 -0.12
CA ILE A 245 10.34 14.85 0.30
C ILE A 245 11.21 13.99 -0.58
N CYS A 246 11.02 14.08 -1.88
CA CYS A 246 11.60 13.15 -2.82
C CYS A 246 13.13 13.09 -2.80
N PRO A 247 13.88 14.15 -2.53
CA PRO A 247 15.34 14.04 -2.57
C PRO A 247 16.04 13.96 -1.23
N THR A 248 15.47 14.41 -0.15
CA THR A 248 16.28 14.65 1.05
C THR A 248 15.86 13.89 2.30
N LYS A 249 14.63 13.99 2.73
CA LYS A 249 14.23 13.38 4.00
C LYS A 249 14.16 11.85 3.95
N LEU A 250 13.79 11.27 2.82
CA LEU A 250 13.64 9.82 2.68
C LEU A 250 14.97 9.10 2.43
N ILE A 251 15.89 9.78 1.75
CA ILE A 251 17.23 9.24 1.48
C ILE A 251 18.17 9.42 2.67
N TYR A 252 18.03 10.49 3.44
CA TYR A 252 18.88 10.81 4.59
C TYR A 252 18.39 10.28 5.93
N SER A 253 17.22 9.67 6.01
CA SER A 253 16.78 8.96 7.21
C SER A 253 17.52 7.63 7.45
N ARG A 254 18.60 7.40 6.71
CA ARG A 254 19.57 6.32 6.95
C ARG A 254 20.64 6.81 7.94
N LYS A 255 20.26 7.03 9.15
CA LYS A 255 21.17 6.98 10.29
C LYS A 255 20.61 5.97 11.28
#